data_00a44898332dc062a70be7738c625602
#
_entry.id   00a44898332dc062a70be7738c625602
#
_cell.length_a   1.000
_cell.length_b   1.000
_cell.length_c   1.000
_cell.angle_alpha   90.00
_cell.angle_beta   90.00
_cell.angle_gamma   90.00
#
_symmetry.space_group_name_H-M   'P 1'
#
loop_
_entity.id
_entity.type
_entity.pdbx_description
1 polymer ?
#
loop_
_entity_poly.entity_id
_entity_poly.type
_entity_poly.pdbx_seq_one_letter_code
_entity_poly.pdbx_strand_id
1 'polypeptide(L)'
;VNKFIIIDTESQTEGIFERDKKNKYKVITYSFVTTGKDNGLFSYETPKGMFLVAATRPFMAFGKKIIEEEKEKIEISGTAKGAIRFSGGGYMHGIPTSLKDEGNGRKVTESKIGTFKESHKCVRHFDDQISFILKWVNSDSKTMVRDYTIPEDPVVVIVI
;
A
#
# COMPACT_ATOMS: atom_id res chain seq x y z
N VAL A 1 -11.16 16.50 6.93
CA VAL A 1 -10.43 15.35 7.47
C VAL A 1 -9.17 15.81 8.19
N ASN A 2 -8.70 15.01 9.15
CA ASN A 2 -7.50 15.33 9.92
C ASN A 2 -6.23 14.75 9.31
N LYS A 3 -6.36 13.65 8.60
CA LYS A 3 -5.25 12.86 8.04
C LYS A 3 -5.41 12.67 6.55
N PHE A 4 -4.37 12.92 5.80
CA PHE A 4 -4.35 12.57 4.38
C PHE A 4 -2.95 12.22 3.89
N ILE A 5 -2.93 11.44 2.82
CA ILE A 5 -1.77 10.93 2.13
C ILE A 5 -1.84 11.45 0.69
N ILE A 6 -0.77 12.02 0.19
CA ILE A 6 -0.64 12.38 -1.23
C ILE A 6 0.41 11.48 -1.85
N ILE A 7 0.03 10.80 -2.93
CA ILE A 7 0.91 9.97 -3.75
C ILE A 7 1.03 10.60 -5.12
N ASP A 8 2.25 10.99 -5.49
CA ASP A 8 2.57 11.50 -6.80
C ASP A 8 3.14 10.37 -7.66
N THR A 9 2.39 9.97 -8.69
CA THR A 9 2.75 8.86 -9.57
C THR A 9 3.85 9.21 -10.56
N GLU A 10 4.10 10.48 -10.81
CA GLU A 10 5.16 10.89 -11.73
C GLU A 10 6.52 10.97 -11.01
N SER A 11 6.55 11.58 -9.83
CA SER A 11 7.78 11.66 -9.03
C SER A 11 8.06 10.40 -8.20
N GLN A 12 7.12 9.46 -8.12
CA GLN A 12 7.21 8.25 -7.29
C GLN A 12 7.47 8.58 -5.82
N THR A 13 6.71 9.55 -5.30
CA THR A 13 6.85 10.04 -3.93
C THR A 13 5.53 10.06 -3.19
N GLU A 14 5.62 10.08 -1.88
CA GLU A 14 4.48 10.13 -0.99
C GLU A 14 4.72 11.12 0.15
N GLY A 15 3.72 11.91 0.46
CA GLY A 15 3.69 12.77 1.64
C GLY A 15 2.53 12.43 2.54
N ILE A 16 2.77 12.45 3.85
CA ILE A 16 1.78 12.20 4.90
C ILE A 16 1.56 13.48 5.68
N PHE A 17 0.29 13.84 5.84
CA PHE A 17 -0.12 15.13 6.38
C PHE A 17 -1.16 14.94 7.49
N GLU A 18 -1.02 15.73 8.54
CA GLU A 18 -1.97 15.76 9.65
C GLU A 18 -2.33 17.19 10.02
N ARG A 19 -3.59 17.43 10.33
CA ARG A 19 -4.08 18.73 10.75
C ARG A 19 -3.75 18.95 12.24
N ASP A 20 -3.11 20.06 12.52
CA ASP A 20 -2.79 20.46 13.90
C ASP A 20 -3.96 21.15 14.62
N LYS A 21 -3.77 21.46 15.89
CA LYS A 21 -4.75 22.16 16.72
C LYS A 21 -5.11 23.56 16.22
N LYS A 22 -4.28 24.15 15.34
CA LYS A 22 -4.50 25.47 14.73
C LYS A 22 -5.17 25.36 13.35
N ASN A 23 -5.73 24.20 12.99
CA ASN A 23 -6.33 23.90 11.68
C ASN A 23 -5.36 24.02 10.49
N LYS A 24 -4.05 23.88 10.73
CA LYS A 24 -3.03 23.85 9.69
C LYS A 24 -2.56 22.42 9.45
N TYR A 25 -2.38 22.06 8.20
CA TYR A 25 -1.77 20.77 7.85
C TYR A 25 -0.25 20.85 7.95
N LYS A 26 0.32 19.84 8.56
CA LYS A 26 1.78 19.65 8.67
C LYS A 26 2.18 18.37 7.97
N VAL A 27 3.32 18.41 7.30
CA VAL A 27 3.97 17.21 6.78
C VAL A 27 4.49 16.41 7.96
N ILE A 28 4.04 15.16 8.09
CA ILE A 28 4.49 14.23 9.12
C ILE A 28 5.70 13.45 8.63
N THR A 29 5.64 12.98 7.38
CA THR A 29 6.75 12.30 6.73
C THR A 29 6.63 12.38 5.23
N TYR A 30 7.74 12.13 4.55
CA TYR A 30 7.87 12.10 3.10
C TYR A 30 8.78 10.93 2.71
N SER A 31 8.43 10.21 1.65
CA SER A 31 9.17 9.03 1.23
C SER A 31 9.05 8.79 -0.28
N PHE A 32 9.98 7.99 -0.81
CA PHE A 32 9.81 7.39 -2.12
C PHE A 32 8.88 6.17 -2.04
N VAL A 33 8.14 5.94 -3.13
CA VAL A 33 7.24 4.80 -3.32
C VAL A 33 7.38 4.25 -4.73
N THR A 34 6.80 3.08 -4.99
CA THR A 34 6.66 2.55 -6.36
C THR A 34 5.19 2.28 -6.64
N THR A 35 4.65 2.99 -7.61
CA THR A 35 3.25 2.89 -8.04
C THR A 35 3.07 1.88 -9.18
N GLY A 36 1.83 1.63 -9.58
CA GLY A 36 1.48 0.71 -10.66
C GLY A 36 1.90 1.22 -12.03
N LYS A 37 2.29 0.29 -12.91
CA LYS A 37 2.68 0.58 -14.30
C LYS A 37 1.54 0.33 -15.27
N ASP A 38 1.56 1.04 -16.39
CA ASP A 38 0.81 0.68 -17.58
C ASP A 38 1.57 -0.42 -18.35
N ASN A 39 0.89 -1.49 -18.73
CA ASN A 39 1.47 -2.56 -19.54
C ASN A 39 0.86 -2.64 -20.97
N GLY A 40 0.12 -1.62 -21.38
CA GLY A 40 -0.44 -1.46 -22.72
C GLY A 40 -1.75 -2.21 -22.98
N LEU A 41 -1.91 -3.47 -22.56
CA LEU A 41 -3.14 -4.24 -22.74
C LEU A 41 -4.12 -4.07 -21.57
N PHE A 42 -3.58 -4.05 -20.37
CA PHE A 42 -4.33 -3.79 -19.16
C PHE A 42 -3.56 -2.75 -18.36
N SER A 43 -4.20 -1.63 -18.03
CA SER A 43 -3.56 -0.66 -17.16
C SER A 43 -3.52 -1.21 -15.74
N TYR A 44 -2.31 -1.36 -15.23
CA TYR A 44 -2.04 -1.65 -13.82
C TYR A 44 -1.56 -0.39 -13.09
N GLU A 45 -1.82 0.77 -13.65
CA GLU A 45 -1.51 2.03 -12.99
C GLU A 45 -2.31 2.18 -11.69
N THR A 46 -1.68 2.78 -10.70
CA THR A 46 -2.38 3.20 -9.49
C THR A 46 -3.41 4.25 -9.89
N PRO A 47 -4.71 4.05 -9.62
CA PRO A 47 -5.73 4.95 -10.09
C PRO A 47 -5.58 6.34 -9.47
N LYS A 48 -5.59 7.36 -10.30
CA LYS A 48 -5.59 8.76 -9.88
C LYS A 48 -6.95 9.15 -9.30
N GLY A 49 -6.96 10.02 -8.30
CA GLY A 49 -8.18 10.48 -7.66
C GLY A 49 -8.07 10.61 -6.15
N MET A 50 -9.22 10.72 -5.51
CA MET A 50 -9.35 10.85 -4.07
C MET A 50 -10.09 9.62 -3.52
N PHE A 51 -9.49 8.96 -2.56
CA PHE A 51 -9.97 7.72 -1.98
C PHE A 51 -9.97 7.80 -0.46
N LEU A 52 -10.76 6.93 0.19
CA LEU A 52 -10.68 6.71 1.62
C LEU A 52 -9.95 5.41 1.93
N VAL A 53 -9.19 5.40 3.02
CA VAL A 53 -8.69 4.16 3.59
C VAL A 53 -9.89 3.37 4.13
N ALA A 54 -10.14 2.20 3.54
CA ALA A 54 -11.26 1.35 3.91
C ALA A 54 -10.94 0.43 5.08
N ALA A 55 -9.76 -0.16 5.09
CA ALA A 55 -9.31 -1.09 6.11
C ALA A 55 -7.79 -1.31 6.05
N THR A 56 -7.22 -1.81 7.14
CA THR A 56 -5.81 -2.15 7.22
C THR A 56 -5.59 -3.56 7.77
N ARG A 57 -4.45 -4.16 7.46
CA ARG A 57 -3.97 -5.44 8.02
C ARG A 57 -2.47 -5.35 8.31
N PRO A 58 -1.95 -6.16 9.27
CA PRO A 58 -0.52 -6.19 9.58
C PRO A 58 0.38 -6.63 8.42
N PHE A 59 -0.16 -7.46 7.52
CA PHE A 59 0.56 -7.99 6.36
C PHE A 59 -0.39 -8.22 5.18
N MET A 60 0.19 -8.32 3.98
CA MET A 60 -0.49 -8.69 2.76
C MET A 60 0.05 -10.04 2.27
N ALA A 61 -0.84 -10.93 1.83
CA ALA A 61 -0.49 -12.18 1.17
C ALA A 61 -0.81 -12.10 -0.33
N PHE A 62 0.11 -12.57 -1.17
CA PHE A 62 -0.06 -12.68 -2.61
C PHE A 62 -0.39 -14.12 -2.97
N GLY A 63 -1.45 -14.31 -3.76
CA GLY A 63 -1.91 -15.62 -4.19
C GLY A 63 -1.77 -15.82 -5.69
N LYS A 64 -1.44 -17.05 -6.08
CA LYS A 64 -1.49 -17.52 -7.44
C LYS A 64 -2.59 -18.56 -7.58
N LYS A 65 -3.46 -18.39 -8.57
CA LYS A 65 -4.42 -19.45 -8.90
C LYS A 65 -3.70 -20.65 -9.48
N ILE A 66 -3.97 -21.82 -8.93
CA ILE A 66 -3.52 -23.12 -9.45
C ILE A 66 -4.74 -24.02 -9.67
N ILE A 67 -4.63 -24.92 -10.61
CA ILE A 67 -5.63 -25.97 -10.83
C ILE A 67 -5.05 -27.28 -10.31
N GLU A 68 -5.71 -27.89 -9.32
CA GLU A 68 -5.33 -29.15 -8.73
C GLU A 68 -6.58 -30.05 -8.65
N GLU A 69 -6.51 -31.24 -9.22
CA GLU A 69 -7.65 -32.17 -9.28
C GLU A 69 -8.95 -31.53 -9.82
N GLU A 70 -8.85 -30.75 -10.92
CA GLU A 70 -9.95 -30.02 -11.57
C GLU A 70 -10.62 -28.94 -10.69
N LYS A 71 -9.98 -28.57 -9.56
CA LYS A 71 -10.45 -27.52 -8.67
C LYS A 71 -9.50 -26.33 -8.67
N GLU A 72 -10.07 -25.11 -8.70
CA GLU A 72 -9.30 -23.89 -8.48
C GLU A 72 -8.92 -23.79 -7.00
N LYS A 73 -7.61 -23.63 -6.75
CA LYS A 73 -7.06 -23.31 -5.43
C LYS A 73 -6.22 -22.03 -5.52
N ILE A 74 -6.09 -21.34 -4.41
CA ILE A 74 -5.16 -20.20 -4.28
C ILE A 74 -3.97 -20.67 -3.47
N GLU A 75 -2.80 -20.69 -4.10
CA GLU A 75 -1.52 -20.93 -3.44
C GLU A 75 -0.89 -19.58 -3.07
N ILE A 76 -0.50 -19.41 -1.81
CA ILE A 76 0.23 -18.22 -1.38
C ILE A 76 1.66 -18.29 -1.92
N SER A 77 2.03 -17.31 -2.72
CA SER A 77 3.34 -17.23 -3.38
C SER A 77 4.29 -16.22 -2.72
N GLY A 78 3.77 -15.31 -1.92
CA GLY A 78 4.57 -14.30 -1.25
C GLY A 78 3.78 -13.48 -0.25
N THR A 79 4.49 -12.66 0.50
CA THR A 79 3.93 -11.75 1.50
C THR A 79 4.59 -10.37 1.42
N ALA A 80 3.93 -9.36 1.98
CA ALA A 80 4.50 -8.05 2.23
C ALA A 80 4.02 -7.52 3.59
N LYS A 81 4.83 -6.68 4.22
CA LYS A 81 4.50 -6.03 5.47
C LYS A 81 3.42 -4.98 5.25
N GLY A 82 2.42 -4.95 6.11
CA GLY A 82 1.30 -4.01 6.04
C GLY A 82 0.38 -4.22 4.84
N ALA A 83 -0.86 -3.86 4.99
CA ALA A 83 -1.82 -3.75 3.90
C ALA A 83 -2.80 -2.65 4.24
N ILE A 84 -2.82 -1.57 3.48
CA ILE A 84 -3.74 -0.44 3.63
C ILE A 84 -4.56 -0.36 2.35
N ARG A 85 -5.82 -0.72 2.44
CA ARG A 85 -6.75 -0.70 1.31
C ARG A 85 -7.37 0.67 1.15
N PHE A 86 -7.20 1.32 0.00
CA PHE A 86 -7.74 2.65 -0.30
C PHE A 86 -8.61 2.75 -1.56
N SER A 87 -8.71 1.66 -2.34
CA SER A 87 -9.60 1.60 -3.51
C SER A 87 -10.10 0.17 -3.71
N GLY A 88 -11.01 -0.04 -4.63
CA GLY A 88 -11.54 -1.36 -4.97
C GLY A 88 -10.49 -2.30 -5.58
N GLY A 89 -9.49 -2.69 -4.82
CA GLY A 89 -8.39 -3.56 -5.20
C GLY A 89 -7.01 -2.92 -5.15
N GLY A 90 -6.90 -1.61 -4.82
CA GLY A 90 -5.62 -0.94 -4.57
C GLY A 90 -5.19 -1.03 -3.11
N TYR A 91 -3.91 -1.30 -2.88
CA TYR A 91 -3.30 -1.41 -1.57
C TYR A 91 -1.98 -0.66 -1.51
N MET A 92 -1.69 -0.12 -0.33
CA MET A 92 -0.35 0.30 0.08
C MET A 92 0.24 -0.84 0.91
N HIS A 93 1.45 -1.26 0.62
CA HIS A 93 2.13 -2.36 1.33
C HIS A 93 3.65 -2.20 1.24
N GLY A 94 4.38 -2.97 2.03
CA GLY A 94 5.84 -3.01 2.05
C GLY A 94 6.45 -3.77 0.87
N ILE A 95 7.70 -4.17 1.02
CA ILE A 95 8.45 -4.87 -0.03
C ILE A 95 7.89 -6.28 -0.22
N PRO A 96 7.40 -6.65 -1.41
CA PRO A 96 6.97 -8.01 -1.69
C PRO A 96 8.12 -9.00 -1.55
N THR A 97 7.88 -10.08 -0.82
CA THR A 97 8.84 -11.18 -0.62
C THR A 97 8.20 -12.48 -1.06
N SER A 98 8.79 -13.13 -2.06
CA SER A 98 8.37 -14.47 -2.50
C SER A 98 8.73 -15.52 -1.46
N LEU A 99 7.87 -16.51 -1.23
CA LEU A 99 8.16 -17.65 -0.35
C LEU A 99 9.31 -18.53 -0.87
N LYS A 100 9.60 -18.44 -2.18
CA LYS A 100 10.71 -19.16 -2.84
C LYS A 100 11.98 -18.31 -2.96
N ASP A 101 11.94 -17.06 -2.51
CA ASP A 101 13.04 -16.13 -2.63
C ASP A 101 13.98 -16.26 -1.42
N GLU A 102 15.25 -16.47 -1.69
CA GLU A 102 16.32 -16.46 -0.68
C GLU A 102 16.79 -15.03 -0.32
N GLY A 103 15.97 -14.02 -0.57
CA GLY A 103 16.20 -12.63 -0.22
C GLY A 103 16.76 -11.75 -1.34
N ASN A 104 17.19 -12.29 -2.47
CA ASN A 104 17.76 -11.53 -3.57
C ASN A 104 16.70 -10.71 -4.32
N GLY A 105 15.54 -11.28 -4.62
CA GLY A 105 14.44 -10.58 -5.28
C GLY A 105 13.90 -9.44 -4.44
N ARG A 106 13.84 -9.63 -3.12
CA ARG A 106 13.46 -8.58 -2.17
C ARG A 106 14.43 -7.39 -2.25
N LYS A 107 15.74 -7.62 -2.23
CA LYS A 107 16.76 -6.57 -2.33
C LYS A 107 16.67 -5.81 -3.66
N VAL A 108 16.43 -6.52 -4.77
CA VAL A 108 16.24 -5.91 -6.08
C VAL A 108 14.99 -5.02 -6.09
N THR A 109 13.86 -5.48 -5.55
CA THR A 109 12.64 -4.69 -5.46
C THR A 109 12.84 -3.45 -4.58
N GLU A 110 13.49 -3.60 -3.43
CA GLU A 110 13.78 -2.49 -2.51
C GLU A 110 14.66 -1.42 -3.18
N SER A 111 15.66 -1.81 -3.93
CA SER A 111 16.56 -0.88 -4.65
C SER A 111 15.86 -0.06 -5.74
N LYS A 112 14.69 -0.51 -6.20
CA LYS A 112 13.90 0.16 -7.24
C LYS A 112 12.86 1.13 -6.69
N ILE A 113 12.62 1.17 -5.39
CA ILE A 113 11.65 2.09 -4.79
C ILE A 113 12.02 3.54 -5.15
N GLY A 114 11.05 4.28 -5.68
CA GLY A 114 11.22 5.67 -6.08
C GLY A 114 11.85 5.90 -7.46
N THR A 115 12.18 4.85 -8.20
CA THR A 115 12.84 4.99 -9.51
C THR A 115 11.83 5.06 -10.67
N PHE A 116 10.88 4.14 -10.75
CA PHE A 116 9.88 4.08 -11.82
C PHE A 116 8.67 3.23 -11.43
N LYS A 117 7.57 3.40 -12.16
CA LYS A 117 6.34 2.62 -11.99
C LYS A 117 6.59 1.14 -12.30
N GLU A 118 6.29 0.23 -11.38
CA GLU A 118 6.57 -1.19 -11.58
C GLU A 118 5.50 -2.14 -11.01
N SER A 119 4.63 -1.67 -10.13
CA SER A 119 3.66 -2.54 -9.45
C SER A 119 2.37 -2.77 -10.26
N HIS A 120 1.43 -3.57 -9.72
CA HIS A 120 0.10 -3.79 -10.26
C HIS A 120 -0.94 -3.07 -9.39
N LYS A 121 -1.21 -1.80 -9.67
CA LYS A 121 -2.10 -0.89 -8.92
C LYS A 121 -1.68 -0.60 -7.48
N CYS A 122 -0.98 -1.50 -6.81
CA CYS A 122 -0.52 -1.31 -5.45
C CYS A 122 0.61 -0.29 -5.38
N VAL A 123 0.75 0.34 -4.22
CA VAL A 123 1.84 1.25 -3.91
C VAL A 123 2.81 0.54 -2.98
N ARG A 124 4.03 0.30 -3.45
CA ARG A 124 5.11 -0.34 -2.68
C ARG A 124 5.87 0.69 -1.87
N HIS A 125 6.13 0.35 -0.62
CA HIS A 125 6.84 1.19 0.34
C HIS A 125 8.06 0.45 0.90
N PHE A 126 9.01 1.20 1.46
CA PHE A 126 9.96 0.60 2.40
C PHE A 126 9.22 0.05 3.62
N ASP A 127 9.71 -1.02 4.21
CA ASP A 127 9.03 -1.72 5.30
C ASP A 127 8.87 -0.87 6.57
N ASP A 128 9.84 -0.04 6.89
CA ASP A 128 9.76 0.90 8.01
C ASP A 128 8.71 1.99 7.75
N GLN A 129 8.63 2.50 6.51
CA GLN A 129 7.66 3.51 6.13
C GLN A 129 6.23 2.97 6.22
N ILE A 130 5.95 1.80 5.65
CA ILE A 130 4.60 1.22 5.73
C ILE A 130 4.20 0.89 7.16
N SER A 131 5.15 0.48 8.01
CA SER A 131 4.90 0.23 9.42
C SER A 131 4.53 1.51 10.18
N PHE A 132 5.20 2.60 9.86
CA PHE A 132 4.87 3.92 10.40
C PHE A 132 3.47 4.36 9.98
N ILE A 133 3.15 4.28 8.67
CA ILE A 133 1.84 4.67 8.14
C ILE A 133 0.74 3.83 8.77
N LEU A 134 0.93 2.53 8.89
CA LEU A 134 -0.04 1.63 9.50
C LEU A 134 -0.41 2.04 10.94
N LYS A 135 0.60 2.36 11.74
CA LYS A 135 0.39 2.85 13.11
C LYS A 135 -0.32 4.20 13.13
N TRP A 136 0.08 5.12 12.26
CA TRP A 136 -0.50 6.44 12.17
C TRP A 136 -1.96 6.41 11.69
N VAL A 137 -2.28 5.59 10.68
CA VAL A 137 -3.66 5.38 10.21
C VAL A 137 -4.55 4.84 11.33
N ASN A 138 -4.04 3.91 12.13
CA ASN A 138 -4.79 3.20 13.15
C ASN A 138 -4.68 3.83 14.55
N SER A 139 -4.07 5.00 14.71
CA SER A 139 -3.78 5.57 16.05
C SER A 139 -5.00 5.69 16.97
N ASP A 140 -6.18 5.94 16.41
CA ASP A 140 -7.43 6.09 17.12
C ASP A 140 -8.43 4.94 16.88
N SER A 141 -7.98 3.88 16.18
CA SER A 141 -8.87 2.81 15.74
C SER A 141 -9.07 1.75 16.81
N LYS A 142 -10.33 1.45 17.12
CA LYS A 142 -10.75 0.41 18.06
C LYS A 142 -11.55 -0.70 17.39
N THR A 143 -12.01 -0.47 16.17
CA THR A 143 -12.88 -1.40 15.45
C THR A 143 -12.05 -2.40 14.66
N MET A 144 -12.22 -3.68 14.99
CA MET A 144 -11.63 -4.79 14.23
C MET A 144 -12.73 -5.70 13.71
N VAL A 145 -12.65 -6.05 12.44
CA VAL A 145 -13.52 -7.04 11.79
C VAL A 145 -12.63 -8.14 11.24
N ARG A 146 -12.66 -9.32 11.86
CA ARG A 146 -11.70 -10.41 11.63
C ARG A 146 -10.28 -9.93 11.93
N ASP A 147 -9.38 -9.93 10.93
CA ASP A 147 -7.99 -9.44 11.02
C ASP A 147 -7.81 -8.04 10.39
N TYR A 148 -8.92 -7.39 10.04
CA TYR A 148 -8.92 -6.03 9.50
C TYR A 148 -9.17 -5.00 10.60
N THR A 149 -8.40 -3.92 10.59
CA THR A 149 -8.66 -2.73 11.40
C THR A 149 -9.29 -1.66 10.53
N ILE A 150 -10.37 -1.06 11.01
CA ILE A 150 -11.07 0.03 10.32
C ILE A 150 -10.70 1.33 11.01
N PRO A 151 -10.11 2.32 10.31
CA PRO A 151 -9.82 3.62 10.88
C PRO A 151 -11.10 4.33 11.36
N GLU A 152 -11.13 4.79 12.59
CA GLU A 152 -12.24 5.63 13.10
C GLU A 152 -12.14 7.05 12.56
N ASP A 153 -10.95 7.63 12.57
CA ASP A 153 -10.70 8.93 11.93
C ASP A 153 -10.43 8.72 10.45
N PRO A 154 -11.26 9.32 9.56
CA PRO A 154 -11.10 9.11 8.12
C PRO A 154 -9.72 9.56 7.63
N VAL A 155 -9.07 8.68 6.87
CA VAL A 155 -7.82 8.98 6.18
C VAL A 155 -8.09 9.04 4.68
N VAL A 156 -7.81 10.19 4.07
CA VAL A 156 -7.95 10.39 2.63
C VAL A 156 -6.63 10.08 1.94
N VAL A 157 -6.68 9.36 0.84
CA VAL A 157 -5.54 9.11 -0.06
C VAL A 157 -5.80 9.84 -1.37
N ILE A 158 -4.90 10.74 -1.74
CA ILE A 158 -4.96 11.52 -2.98
C ILE A 158 -3.84 11.01 -3.89
N VAL A 159 -4.20 10.49 -5.05
CA VAL A 159 -3.26 10.02 -6.07
C VAL A 159 -3.28 10.99 -7.25
N ILE A 160 -2.15 11.61 -7.56
CA ILE A 160 -1.95 12.57 -8.64
C ILE A 160 -0.95 12.11 -9.69
#